data_6585c73283d0b5a3a7a6a2ecad021ce8
#
_entry.id   6585c73283d0b5a3a7a6a2ecad021ce8
#
_cell.length_a   1.000
_cell.length_b   1.000
_cell.length_c   1.000
_cell.angle_alpha   90.00
_cell.angle_beta   90.00
_cell.angle_gamma   90.00
#
_symmetry.space_group_name_H-M   'P 1'
#
loop_
_entity.id
_entity.type
_entity.pdbx_description
1 polymer ?
#
loop_
_entity_poly.entity_id
_entity_poly.type
_entity_poly.pdbx_seq_one_letter_code
_entity_poly.pdbx_strand_id
1 'polypeptide(L)'
;MSGDPAPRRTRTAFLSALGLAAASAGLWAGLGSASFAQAAASVPTPDHVVVVVFENHAYNQVIGSSSAPYINSLKSGGANLTVSYAETHPSQPNYYAMFSGSTQGITDDSCVTPGFSSAPNLASEVIAAGKTWASYNETLPSQGSTTCSSGKYAQKHNPWFGFSNVPTSSAYTFAQFPTDYTKLPQVSFVTPNLCSDMHDCSVSSGDTWLKNNLGAYATWAKTHKSLLVVTFDEDNRLAGNKIPTVFYGQQVTPGSSSSTTYNHYNLLRTIEDMYGTSHAGQAANSSDITGIWAG
;
A
#
# COMPACT_ATOMS: atom_id res chain seq x y z
N MET A 1 46.09 3.42 67.01
CA MET A 1 46.47 4.60 67.71
C MET A 1 45.53 5.69 67.24
N SER A 2 44.65 5.94 68.10
CA SER A 2 44.20 7.14 68.79
C SER A 2 43.66 8.19 67.80
N GLY A 3 42.54 8.81 67.94
CA GLY A 3 41.54 8.83 68.97
C GLY A 3 40.65 10.00 68.60
N ASP A 4 39.40 9.83 68.93
CA ASP A 4 38.33 10.81 69.03
C ASP A 4 38.76 12.11 69.82
N PRO A 5 37.96 13.19 69.91
CA PRO A 5 36.47 13.23 69.91
C PRO A 5 35.79 14.49 69.36
N ALA A 6 34.46 14.44 69.26
CA ALA A 6 33.55 15.58 69.14
C ALA A 6 33.47 16.43 70.45
N PRO A 7 32.98 17.68 70.39
CA PRO A 7 31.82 18.03 71.24
C PRO A 7 30.76 18.96 70.60
N ARG A 8 29.51 18.65 70.83
CA ARG A 8 28.43 19.24 71.66
C ARG A 8 28.06 20.72 71.43
N ARG A 9 26.77 20.84 71.03
CA ARG A 9 25.66 21.72 71.50
C ARG A 9 25.92 23.18 71.84
N THR A 10 25.10 24.06 71.22
CA THR A 10 24.24 24.97 72.01
C THR A 10 23.00 25.40 71.17
N ARG A 11 21.89 25.38 71.88
CA ARG A 11 20.57 25.91 71.48
C ARG A 11 20.57 27.41 71.82
N THR A 12 19.97 28.23 70.93
CA THR A 12 19.36 29.48 71.39
C THR A 12 18.09 29.72 70.54
N ALA A 13 17.00 29.82 71.32
CA ALA A 13 15.66 30.21 70.84
C ALA A 13 15.58 31.75 70.98
N PHE A 14 14.99 32.41 69.96
CA PHE A 14 14.33 33.69 70.22
C PHE A 14 13.04 33.79 69.36
N LEU A 15 12.06 34.33 70.06
CA LEU A 15 10.64 34.47 69.68
C LEU A 15 10.40 35.68 68.75
N SER A 16 9.34 35.55 68.00
CA SER A 16 8.28 36.54 67.69
C SER A 16 8.59 37.70 66.75
N ALA A 17 7.87 37.73 65.63
CA ALA A 17 6.98 38.85 65.30
C ALA A 17 5.99 38.45 64.21
N LEU A 18 4.70 38.63 64.47
CA LEU A 18 3.58 38.54 63.53
C LEU A 18 3.70 39.69 62.51
N GLY A 19 3.62 39.33 61.20
CA GLY A 19 3.37 40.26 60.14
C GLY A 19 2.30 39.66 59.23
N LEU A 20 1.04 40.13 59.34
CA LEU A 20 0.01 39.83 58.34
C LEU A 20 0.36 40.53 57.02
N ALA A 21 0.65 39.74 55.98
CA ALA A 21 0.63 40.22 54.61
C ALA A 21 -0.43 39.41 53.85
N ALA A 22 -1.51 40.08 53.46
CA ALA A 22 -2.52 39.54 52.60
C ALA A 22 -1.93 39.28 51.19
N ALA A 23 -1.75 38.02 50.86
CA ALA A 23 -1.38 37.61 49.52
C ALA A 23 -2.66 37.25 48.75
N SER A 24 -3.03 38.11 47.79
CA SER A 24 -4.04 37.81 46.80
C SER A 24 -3.54 36.68 45.90
N ALA A 25 -4.07 35.47 46.11
CA ALA A 25 -3.83 34.34 45.23
C ALA A 25 -4.63 34.54 43.93
N GLY A 26 -3.98 35.01 42.90
CA GLY A 26 -4.50 34.97 41.53
C GLY A 26 -4.54 33.52 41.05
N LEU A 27 -5.74 32.93 40.92
CA LEU A 27 -5.92 31.67 40.21
C LEU A 27 -5.63 31.90 38.71
N TRP A 28 -4.44 31.54 38.26
CA TRP A 28 -4.19 31.27 36.87
C TRP A 28 -4.72 29.87 36.58
N ALA A 29 -5.97 29.78 36.08
CA ALA A 29 -6.47 28.59 35.43
C ALA A 29 -5.69 28.41 34.10
N GLY A 30 -4.64 27.59 34.15
CA GLY A 30 -3.95 27.12 32.96
C GLY A 30 -4.93 26.27 32.15
N LEU A 31 -5.51 26.86 31.09
CA LEU A 31 -6.17 26.09 30.06
C LEU A 31 -5.09 25.24 29.35
N GLY A 32 -4.83 24.07 29.89
CA GLY A 32 -4.10 23.05 29.19
C GLY A 32 -4.84 22.71 27.91
N SER A 33 -4.29 23.14 26.78
CA SER A 33 -4.74 22.67 25.46
C SER A 33 -4.55 21.16 25.44
N ALA A 34 -5.61 20.42 25.71
CA ALA A 34 -5.63 18.99 25.46
C ALA A 34 -5.46 18.82 23.93
N SER A 35 -4.24 18.54 23.50
CA SER A 35 -4.01 18.03 22.15
C SER A 35 -4.70 16.67 22.09
N PHE A 36 -5.91 16.65 21.53
CA PHE A 36 -6.50 15.39 21.09
C PHE A 36 -5.60 14.88 19.99
N ALA A 37 -4.75 13.90 20.31
CA ALA A 37 -4.12 13.08 19.30
C ALA A 37 -5.28 12.45 18.52
N GLN A 38 -5.54 12.95 17.31
CA GLN A 38 -6.51 12.33 16.41
C GLN A 38 -5.98 10.93 16.15
N ALA A 39 -6.74 9.92 16.60
CA ALA A 39 -6.39 8.53 16.29
C ALA A 39 -6.20 8.44 14.78
N ALA A 40 -5.07 7.89 14.34
CA ALA A 40 -4.87 7.63 12.92
C ALA A 40 -6.09 6.84 12.42
N ALA A 41 -6.71 7.30 11.33
CA ALA A 41 -7.85 6.60 10.77
C ALA A 41 -7.43 5.14 10.52
N SER A 42 -8.21 4.21 11.05
CA SER A 42 -7.98 2.78 10.82
C SER A 42 -8.03 2.49 9.32
N VAL A 43 -7.32 1.46 8.88
CA VAL A 43 -7.39 0.98 7.50
C VAL A 43 -8.86 0.70 7.15
N PRO A 44 -9.40 1.25 6.06
CA PRO A 44 -10.81 1.05 5.70
C PRO A 44 -11.08 -0.38 5.26
N THR A 45 -12.35 -0.79 5.27
CA THR A 45 -12.79 -2.07 4.69
C THR A 45 -13.61 -1.77 3.43
N PRO A 46 -12.99 -1.70 2.26
CA PRO A 46 -13.70 -1.49 1.00
C PRO A 46 -14.48 -2.73 0.57
N ASP A 47 -15.54 -2.53 -0.20
CA ASP A 47 -16.29 -3.64 -0.81
C ASP A 47 -15.44 -4.30 -1.92
N HIS A 48 -14.67 -3.50 -2.66
CA HIS A 48 -13.77 -3.96 -3.71
C HIS A 48 -12.47 -3.16 -3.74
N VAL A 49 -11.35 -3.86 -3.84
CA VAL A 49 -10.02 -3.29 -4.15
C VAL A 49 -9.58 -3.80 -5.52
N VAL A 50 -9.26 -2.90 -6.42
CA VAL A 50 -8.62 -3.19 -7.70
C VAL A 50 -7.21 -2.61 -7.68
N VAL A 51 -6.22 -3.48 -7.80
CA VAL A 51 -4.80 -3.10 -7.92
C VAL A 51 -4.37 -3.25 -9.37
N VAL A 52 -3.91 -2.18 -9.99
CA VAL A 52 -3.27 -2.22 -11.30
C VAL A 52 -1.78 -1.95 -11.16
N VAL A 53 -0.96 -2.79 -11.76
CA VAL A 53 0.50 -2.70 -11.68
C VAL A 53 1.05 -2.32 -13.04
N PHE A 54 1.84 -1.26 -13.07
CA PHE A 54 2.58 -0.78 -14.24
C PHE A 54 4.08 -1.07 -14.07
N GLU A 55 4.86 -0.83 -15.13
CA GLU A 55 6.21 -1.35 -15.29
C GLU A 55 7.27 -0.26 -15.41
N ASN A 56 8.40 -0.51 -14.72
CA ASN A 56 9.72 0.05 -15.00
C ASN A 56 9.82 1.59 -15.03
N HIS A 57 8.98 2.32 -14.26
CA HIS A 57 9.05 3.77 -14.25
C HIS A 57 9.20 4.35 -12.85
N ALA A 58 10.22 5.21 -12.69
CA ALA A 58 10.47 5.93 -11.47
C ALA A 58 9.35 6.94 -11.14
N TYR A 59 9.21 7.26 -9.86
CA TYR A 59 8.24 8.21 -9.34
C TYR A 59 8.17 9.52 -10.15
N ASN A 60 9.31 10.11 -10.45
CA ASN A 60 9.38 11.41 -11.15
C ASN A 60 9.12 11.33 -12.67
N GLN A 61 9.10 10.14 -13.25
CA GLN A 61 8.74 9.95 -14.66
C GLN A 61 7.22 9.96 -14.86
N VAL A 62 6.46 9.74 -13.80
CA VAL A 62 4.99 9.62 -13.81
C VAL A 62 4.34 10.73 -13.02
N ILE A 63 4.73 10.92 -11.76
CA ILE A 63 4.12 11.92 -10.89
C ILE A 63 4.63 13.31 -11.25
N GLY A 64 3.69 14.17 -11.66
CA GLY A 64 3.96 15.52 -12.16
C GLY A 64 4.28 15.57 -13.65
N SER A 65 4.36 14.42 -14.34
CA SER A 65 4.65 14.35 -15.76
C SER A 65 3.42 14.69 -16.62
N SER A 66 3.62 15.45 -17.67
CA SER A 66 2.60 15.72 -18.71
C SER A 66 2.26 14.47 -19.53
N SER A 67 3.10 13.43 -19.48
CA SER A 67 2.85 12.13 -20.13
C SER A 67 1.90 11.23 -19.34
N ALA A 68 1.57 11.59 -18.08
CA ALA A 68 0.67 10.81 -17.22
C ALA A 68 -0.49 11.67 -16.67
N PRO A 69 -1.26 12.37 -17.52
CA PRO A 69 -2.28 13.31 -17.06
C PRO A 69 -3.39 12.61 -16.25
N TYR A 70 -3.76 11.38 -16.60
CA TYR A 70 -4.81 10.65 -15.90
C TYR A 70 -4.34 10.15 -14.52
N ILE A 71 -3.17 9.54 -14.41
CA ILE A 71 -2.59 9.13 -13.11
C ILE A 71 -2.45 10.36 -12.20
N ASN A 72 -2.00 11.50 -12.72
CA ASN A 72 -1.91 12.74 -11.94
C ASN A 72 -3.27 13.29 -11.53
N SER A 73 -4.33 13.08 -12.31
CA SER A 73 -5.70 13.42 -11.90
C SER A 73 -6.20 12.51 -10.78
N LEU A 74 -5.92 11.20 -10.84
CA LEU A 74 -6.22 10.25 -9.76
C LEU A 74 -5.48 10.64 -8.48
N LYS A 75 -4.19 10.96 -8.58
CA LYS A 75 -3.40 11.48 -7.46
C LYS A 75 -4.06 12.71 -6.82
N SER A 76 -4.52 13.66 -7.62
CA SER A 76 -5.10 14.91 -7.12
C SER A 76 -6.48 14.70 -6.49
N GLY A 77 -7.27 13.77 -6.97
CA GLY A 77 -8.58 13.40 -6.43
C GLY A 77 -8.55 12.27 -5.39
N GLY A 78 -7.39 11.70 -5.13
CA GLY A 78 -7.13 10.61 -4.20
C GLY A 78 -5.92 10.89 -3.33
N ALA A 79 -5.05 9.89 -3.14
CA ALA A 79 -3.86 9.99 -2.31
C ALA A 79 -2.60 9.52 -3.04
N ASN A 80 -1.45 10.04 -2.63
CA ASN A 80 -0.14 9.73 -3.20
C ASN A 80 0.86 9.35 -2.10
N LEU A 81 1.57 8.25 -2.30
CA LEU A 81 2.74 7.92 -1.47
C LEU A 81 3.97 8.60 -2.09
N THR A 82 4.51 9.60 -1.40
CA THR A 82 5.65 10.37 -1.91
C THR A 82 6.99 9.63 -1.74
N VAL A 83 7.01 8.57 -0.92
CA VAL A 83 8.19 7.77 -0.60
C VAL A 83 7.79 6.30 -0.59
N SER A 84 7.61 5.73 -1.79
CA SER A 84 7.32 4.31 -2.01
C SER A 84 8.41 3.67 -2.84
N TYR A 85 8.82 2.46 -2.50
CA TYR A 85 9.92 1.74 -3.15
C TYR A 85 9.50 0.32 -3.55
N ALA A 86 10.12 -0.18 -4.62
CA ALA A 86 10.12 -1.60 -4.92
C ALA A 86 11.25 -2.31 -4.18
N GLU A 87 11.19 -3.65 -4.14
CA GLU A 87 12.13 -4.44 -3.35
C GLU A 87 13.46 -4.67 -4.07
N THR A 88 13.42 -4.89 -5.38
CA THR A 88 14.59 -5.33 -6.15
C THR A 88 14.43 -5.03 -7.65
N HIS A 89 15.32 -5.61 -8.45
CA HIS A 89 15.32 -5.76 -9.89
C HIS A 89 15.68 -7.21 -10.25
N PRO A 90 15.14 -7.79 -11.34
CA PRO A 90 14.18 -7.25 -12.29
C PRO A 90 12.72 -7.35 -11.79
N SER A 91 11.74 -7.24 -12.73
CA SER A 91 10.30 -7.13 -12.44
C SER A 91 9.73 -8.29 -11.66
N GLN A 92 9.89 -9.53 -12.12
CA GLN A 92 9.18 -10.70 -11.60
C GLN A 92 9.28 -10.87 -10.08
N PRO A 93 10.46 -10.78 -9.41
CA PRO A 93 10.57 -10.84 -7.96
C PRO A 93 9.69 -9.83 -7.21
N ASN A 94 9.49 -8.61 -7.76
CA ASN A 94 8.65 -7.58 -7.15
C ASN A 94 7.16 -7.95 -7.18
N TYR A 95 6.68 -8.57 -8.28
CA TYR A 95 5.31 -9.10 -8.31
C TYR A 95 5.08 -10.16 -7.24
N TYR A 96 6.05 -11.07 -7.04
CA TYR A 96 5.96 -12.06 -5.97
C TYR A 96 6.04 -11.42 -4.58
N ALA A 97 6.89 -10.41 -4.38
CA ALA A 97 6.99 -9.65 -3.14
C ALA A 97 5.66 -8.96 -2.79
N MET A 98 5.05 -8.28 -3.76
CA MET A 98 3.75 -7.61 -3.61
C MET A 98 2.60 -8.59 -3.33
N PHE A 99 2.68 -9.81 -3.85
CA PHE A 99 1.61 -10.79 -3.77
C PHE A 99 1.73 -11.76 -2.58
N SER A 100 2.95 -12.03 -2.10
CA SER A 100 3.20 -13.05 -1.06
C SER A 100 4.14 -12.61 0.05
N GLY A 101 4.55 -11.33 0.07
CA GLY A 101 5.50 -10.84 1.06
C GLY A 101 6.90 -11.45 0.93
N SER A 102 7.22 -12.07 -0.20
CA SER A 102 8.51 -12.72 -0.47
C SER A 102 8.73 -12.84 -1.96
N THR A 103 9.96 -12.70 -2.43
CA THR A 103 10.34 -12.98 -3.82
C THR A 103 10.25 -14.47 -4.18
N GLN A 104 9.97 -15.35 -3.23
CA GLN A 104 9.92 -16.81 -3.39
C GLN A 104 11.22 -17.41 -3.95
N GLY A 105 12.36 -16.75 -3.75
CA GLY A 105 13.66 -17.14 -4.31
C GLY A 105 13.83 -16.84 -5.79
N ILE A 106 12.89 -16.14 -6.41
CA ILE A 106 12.98 -15.68 -7.80
C ILE A 106 13.94 -14.50 -7.85
N THR A 107 14.86 -14.52 -8.82
CA THR A 107 15.90 -13.50 -8.99
C THR A 107 16.00 -12.97 -10.42
N ASP A 108 15.17 -13.48 -11.33
CA ASP A 108 15.14 -13.11 -12.74
C ASP A 108 13.70 -13.12 -13.32
N ASP A 109 13.58 -12.82 -14.61
CA ASP A 109 12.32 -12.79 -15.35
C ASP A 109 12.02 -14.08 -16.12
N SER A 110 12.69 -15.16 -15.78
CA SER A 110 12.47 -16.45 -16.41
C SER A 110 11.08 -16.99 -16.10
N CYS A 111 10.52 -17.73 -17.05
CA CYS A 111 9.22 -18.36 -16.85
C CYS A 111 9.26 -19.35 -15.67
N VAL A 112 8.36 -19.20 -14.74
CA VAL A 112 8.27 -20.10 -13.58
C VAL A 112 7.38 -21.30 -13.90
N THR A 113 7.69 -22.42 -13.25
CA THR A 113 6.81 -23.59 -13.29
C THR A 113 5.52 -23.26 -12.54
N PRO A 114 4.34 -23.41 -13.16
CA PRO A 114 3.07 -23.17 -12.48
C PRO A 114 2.94 -24.02 -11.21
N GLY A 115 2.49 -23.38 -10.12
CA GLY A 115 2.27 -24.05 -8.84
C GLY A 115 3.54 -24.51 -8.11
N PHE A 116 4.70 -23.91 -8.37
CA PHE A 116 5.98 -24.31 -7.74
C PHE A 116 6.01 -24.00 -6.23
N SER A 117 5.20 -23.06 -5.75
CA SER A 117 5.14 -22.67 -4.34
C SER A 117 3.75 -22.96 -3.76
N SER A 118 3.69 -23.31 -2.48
CA SER A 118 2.45 -23.38 -1.68
C SER A 118 2.47 -22.38 -0.52
N ALA A 119 3.39 -21.43 -0.54
CA ALA A 119 3.51 -20.40 0.49
C ALA A 119 2.23 -19.57 0.60
N PRO A 120 1.93 -19.01 1.78
CA PRO A 120 0.87 -18.05 1.97
C PRO A 120 1.03 -16.85 0.99
N ASN A 121 -0.09 -16.38 0.47
CA ASN A 121 -0.14 -15.26 -0.47
C ASN A 121 -1.52 -14.59 -0.38
N LEU A 122 -1.64 -13.39 -0.89
CA LEU A 122 -2.85 -12.59 -0.78
C LEU A 122 -4.12 -13.36 -1.23
N ALA A 123 -4.07 -14.05 -2.36
CA ALA A 123 -5.22 -14.80 -2.84
C ALA A 123 -5.59 -15.96 -1.92
N SER A 124 -4.59 -16.75 -1.47
CA SER A 124 -4.85 -17.87 -0.56
C SER A 124 -5.42 -17.40 0.79
N GLU A 125 -4.92 -16.27 1.33
CA GLU A 125 -5.41 -15.68 2.58
C GLU A 125 -6.84 -15.13 2.43
N VAL A 126 -7.13 -14.42 1.33
CA VAL A 126 -8.46 -13.89 1.00
C VAL A 126 -9.47 -15.03 0.87
N ILE A 127 -9.11 -16.10 0.14
CA ILE A 127 -9.97 -17.28 -0.04
C ILE A 127 -10.18 -18.01 1.29
N ALA A 128 -9.13 -18.19 2.09
CA ALA A 128 -9.22 -18.83 3.40
C ALA A 128 -10.11 -18.05 4.38
N ALA A 129 -10.17 -16.72 4.25
CA ALA A 129 -11.09 -15.86 4.99
C ALA A 129 -12.54 -15.86 4.46
N GLY A 130 -12.87 -16.72 3.50
CA GLY A 130 -14.21 -16.81 2.90
C GLY A 130 -14.54 -15.63 1.99
N LYS A 131 -13.53 -14.93 1.49
CA LYS A 131 -13.65 -13.78 0.59
C LYS A 131 -13.30 -14.17 -0.84
N THR A 132 -13.46 -13.25 -1.76
CA THR A 132 -13.30 -13.51 -3.20
C THR A 132 -12.07 -12.80 -3.78
N TRP A 133 -11.38 -13.50 -4.65
CA TRP A 133 -10.18 -13.09 -5.35
C TRP A 133 -10.32 -13.34 -6.85
N ALA A 134 -9.78 -12.47 -7.69
CA ALA A 134 -9.50 -12.73 -9.10
C ALA A 134 -8.35 -11.86 -9.63
N SER A 135 -7.78 -12.28 -10.76
CA SER A 135 -6.95 -11.42 -11.60
C SER A 135 -7.56 -11.28 -12.98
N TYR A 136 -7.35 -10.11 -13.60
CA TYR A 136 -7.81 -9.77 -14.95
C TYR A 136 -6.59 -9.35 -15.77
N ASN A 137 -6.29 -10.16 -16.79
CA ASN A 137 -5.00 -10.11 -17.47
C ASN A 137 -5.21 -9.78 -18.94
N GLU A 138 -4.67 -8.64 -19.38
CA GLU A 138 -4.80 -8.23 -20.77
C GLU A 138 -3.99 -9.17 -21.67
N THR A 139 -4.58 -9.61 -22.77
CA THR A 139 -4.03 -10.56 -23.74
C THR A 139 -3.67 -11.95 -23.20
N LEU A 140 -4.10 -12.32 -21.99
CA LEU A 140 -4.09 -13.72 -21.54
C LEU A 140 -4.87 -14.55 -22.57
N PRO A 141 -4.32 -15.66 -23.14
CA PRO A 141 -4.95 -16.36 -24.25
C PRO A 141 -6.34 -16.94 -23.92
N SER A 142 -6.50 -17.40 -22.68
CA SER A 142 -7.77 -17.91 -22.16
C SER A 142 -7.73 -17.88 -20.63
N GLN A 143 -8.88 -17.88 -19.99
CA GLN A 143 -8.96 -17.98 -18.52
C GLN A 143 -8.17 -19.18 -18.02
N GLY A 144 -7.32 -18.94 -17.01
CA GLY A 144 -6.51 -19.98 -16.39
C GLY A 144 -5.30 -20.45 -17.19
N SER A 145 -4.99 -19.84 -18.32
CA SER A 145 -3.82 -20.20 -19.15
C SER A 145 -2.52 -19.96 -18.38
N THR A 146 -1.68 -20.98 -18.31
CA THR A 146 -0.37 -20.94 -17.65
C THR A 146 0.78 -20.73 -18.63
N THR A 147 0.49 -20.27 -19.85
CA THR A 147 1.53 -20.01 -20.85
C THR A 147 2.50 -18.92 -20.38
N CYS A 148 3.78 -19.06 -20.71
CA CYS A 148 4.81 -18.09 -20.34
C CYS A 148 4.63 -16.75 -21.03
N SER A 149 4.27 -16.80 -22.31
CA SER A 149 4.05 -15.61 -23.14
C SER A 149 3.11 -15.90 -24.30
N SER A 150 2.39 -14.87 -24.75
CA SER A 150 1.53 -14.94 -25.92
C SER A 150 1.31 -13.53 -26.45
N GLY A 151 1.92 -13.19 -27.57
CA GLY A 151 1.91 -11.82 -28.08
C GLY A 151 2.50 -10.84 -27.05
N LYS A 152 1.68 -9.95 -26.52
CA LYS A 152 2.07 -8.99 -25.47
C LYS A 152 1.76 -9.48 -24.04
N TYR A 153 1.20 -10.67 -23.87
CA TYR A 153 1.04 -11.26 -22.54
C TYR A 153 2.37 -11.80 -22.01
N ALA A 154 2.66 -11.56 -20.74
CA ALA A 154 3.83 -12.09 -20.04
C ALA A 154 3.43 -12.67 -18.67
N GLN A 155 3.71 -13.96 -18.44
CA GLN A 155 3.42 -14.65 -17.16
C GLN A 155 4.19 -14.00 -15.99
N LYS A 156 5.38 -13.48 -16.23
CA LYS A 156 6.25 -12.87 -15.21
C LYS A 156 5.58 -11.73 -14.43
N HIS A 157 4.55 -11.10 -14.99
CA HIS A 157 3.74 -10.08 -14.32
C HIS A 157 2.51 -10.64 -13.60
N ASN A 158 2.38 -11.96 -13.51
CA ASN A 158 1.21 -12.67 -13.00
C ASN A 158 1.62 -13.72 -11.95
N PRO A 159 2.02 -13.31 -10.73
CA PRO A 159 2.64 -14.17 -9.73
C PRO A 159 1.74 -15.30 -9.23
N TRP A 160 0.41 -15.14 -9.31
CA TRP A 160 -0.56 -16.15 -8.84
C TRP A 160 -0.41 -17.51 -9.53
N PHE A 161 0.10 -17.54 -10.77
CA PHE A 161 0.37 -18.83 -11.45
C PHE A 161 1.50 -19.64 -10.80
N GLY A 162 2.39 -19.01 -10.05
CA GLY A 162 3.44 -19.69 -9.32
C GLY A 162 2.97 -20.43 -8.05
N PHE A 163 1.72 -20.21 -7.62
CA PHE A 163 1.22 -20.76 -6.38
C PHE A 163 0.22 -21.89 -6.60
N SER A 164 0.48 -23.07 -6.01
CA SER A 164 -0.39 -24.26 -6.10
C SER A 164 -1.69 -24.10 -5.28
N ASN A 165 -1.72 -23.18 -4.33
CA ASN A 165 -2.89 -22.86 -3.49
C ASN A 165 -3.75 -21.71 -4.04
N VAL A 166 -3.49 -21.26 -5.26
CA VAL A 166 -4.32 -20.29 -6.00
C VAL A 166 -4.93 -20.99 -7.20
N PRO A 167 -6.28 -21.08 -7.31
CA PRO A 167 -6.92 -21.67 -8.47
C PRO A 167 -6.59 -20.91 -9.75
N THR A 168 -6.01 -21.57 -10.75
CA THR A 168 -5.72 -20.93 -12.05
C THR A 168 -6.97 -20.37 -12.73
N SER A 169 -8.15 -20.99 -12.48
CA SER A 169 -9.44 -20.50 -12.95
C SER A 169 -9.84 -19.11 -12.43
N SER A 170 -9.18 -18.60 -11.37
CA SER A 170 -9.35 -17.22 -10.89
C SER A 170 -8.61 -16.17 -11.70
N ALA A 171 -7.78 -16.60 -12.67
CA ALA A 171 -7.09 -15.73 -13.60
C ALA A 171 -7.92 -15.58 -14.89
N TYR A 172 -8.61 -14.48 -14.99
CA TYR A 172 -9.49 -14.14 -16.13
C TYR A 172 -8.71 -13.38 -17.21
N THR A 173 -9.23 -13.42 -18.43
CA THR A 173 -8.81 -12.43 -19.45
C THR A 173 -9.38 -11.06 -19.08
N PHE A 174 -8.71 -9.97 -19.46
CA PHE A 174 -9.21 -8.63 -19.15
C PHE A 174 -10.58 -8.33 -19.79
N ALA A 175 -10.92 -8.98 -20.90
CA ALA A 175 -12.24 -8.87 -21.53
C ALA A 175 -13.40 -9.36 -20.60
N GLN A 176 -13.08 -10.12 -19.57
CA GLN A 176 -14.02 -10.59 -18.56
C GLN A 176 -14.11 -9.65 -17.33
N PHE A 177 -13.39 -8.51 -17.34
CA PHE A 177 -13.52 -7.51 -16.28
C PHE A 177 -14.97 -7.00 -16.25
N PRO A 178 -15.68 -7.07 -15.09
CA PRO A 178 -17.10 -6.76 -15.04
C PRO A 178 -17.40 -5.31 -15.42
N THR A 179 -18.46 -5.10 -16.18
CA THR A 179 -19.03 -3.76 -16.41
C THR A 179 -20.01 -3.34 -15.31
N ASP A 180 -20.62 -4.33 -14.64
CA ASP A 180 -21.31 -4.16 -13.36
C ASP A 180 -20.30 -4.39 -12.23
N TYR A 181 -19.74 -3.30 -11.69
CA TYR A 181 -18.66 -3.35 -10.70
C TYR A 181 -19.07 -3.94 -9.35
N THR A 182 -20.37 -4.08 -9.08
CA THR A 182 -20.86 -4.81 -7.90
C THR A 182 -20.57 -6.32 -7.98
N LYS A 183 -20.19 -6.82 -9.15
CA LYS A 183 -19.80 -8.22 -9.41
C LYS A 183 -18.30 -8.47 -9.23
N LEU A 184 -17.50 -7.43 -9.00
CA LEU A 184 -16.08 -7.60 -8.76
C LEU A 184 -15.82 -8.44 -7.50
N PRO A 185 -14.75 -9.25 -7.46
CA PRO A 185 -14.25 -9.80 -6.21
C PRO A 185 -13.87 -8.70 -5.21
N GLN A 186 -13.76 -9.07 -3.93
CA GLN A 186 -13.28 -8.15 -2.91
C GLN A 186 -11.84 -7.69 -3.22
N VAL A 187 -10.98 -8.59 -3.70
CA VAL A 187 -9.63 -8.24 -4.14
C VAL A 187 -9.44 -8.67 -5.59
N SER A 188 -9.02 -7.73 -6.43
CA SER A 188 -8.71 -7.96 -7.84
C SER A 188 -7.36 -7.35 -8.20
N PHE A 189 -6.56 -8.08 -8.96
CA PHE A 189 -5.40 -7.53 -9.64
C PHE A 189 -5.70 -7.39 -11.13
N VAL A 190 -5.23 -6.30 -11.72
CA VAL A 190 -5.31 -6.04 -13.15
C VAL A 190 -3.89 -5.93 -13.69
N THR A 191 -3.56 -6.79 -14.64
CA THR A 191 -2.28 -6.79 -15.33
C THR A 191 -2.48 -6.37 -16.79
N PRO A 192 -2.13 -5.13 -17.15
CA PRO A 192 -2.06 -4.72 -18.55
C PRO A 192 -1.01 -5.54 -19.30
N ASN A 193 -1.07 -5.58 -20.62
CA ASN A 193 -0.05 -6.25 -21.43
C ASN A 193 1.21 -5.39 -21.54
N LEU A 194 2.31 -5.96 -22.07
CA LEU A 194 3.64 -5.32 -22.16
C LEU A 194 3.67 -3.95 -22.83
N CYS A 195 2.66 -3.57 -23.61
CA CYS A 195 2.56 -2.22 -24.15
C CYS A 195 1.74 -1.32 -23.22
N SER A 196 0.63 -1.83 -22.72
CA SER A 196 -0.30 -1.10 -21.89
C SER A 196 0.23 -0.85 -20.47
N ASP A 197 1.13 -1.73 -19.99
CA ASP A 197 1.79 -1.58 -18.67
C ASP A 197 3.00 -0.64 -18.68
N MET A 198 3.38 -0.07 -19.82
CA MET A 198 4.53 0.83 -20.03
C MET A 198 5.89 0.12 -20.17
N HIS A 199 5.95 -1.21 -20.15
CA HIS A 199 7.20 -1.97 -20.34
C HIS A 199 7.81 -1.73 -21.72
N ASP A 200 7.03 -2.01 -22.77
CA ASP A 200 7.47 -1.88 -24.18
C ASP A 200 7.03 -0.55 -24.83
N CYS A 201 6.09 0.17 -24.21
CA CYS A 201 5.50 1.38 -24.75
C CYS A 201 5.68 2.58 -23.79
N SER A 202 5.23 3.77 -24.19
CA SER A 202 5.43 4.98 -23.41
C SER A 202 4.52 5.07 -22.19
N VAL A 203 4.91 5.92 -21.21
CA VAL A 203 4.07 6.33 -20.08
C VAL A 203 2.70 6.83 -20.58
N SER A 204 2.65 7.61 -21.67
CA SER A 204 1.41 8.12 -22.23
C SER A 204 0.50 7.01 -22.76
N SER A 205 1.07 5.91 -23.25
CA SER A 205 0.28 4.75 -23.70
C SER A 205 -0.41 4.06 -22.54
N GLY A 206 0.31 3.81 -21.44
CA GLY A 206 -0.26 3.19 -20.25
C GLY A 206 -1.23 4.10 -19.50
N ASP A 207 -0.93 5.40 -19.42
CA ASP A 207 -1.85 6.39 -18.82
C ASP A 207 -3.19 6.46 -19.59
N THR A 208 -3.11 6.43 -20.94
CA THR A 208 -4.30 6.39 -21.80
C THR A 208 -5.06 5.08 -21.64
N TRP A 209 -4.34 3.95 -21.56
CA TRP A 209 -4.95 2.66 -21.32
C TRP A 209 -5.70 2.63 -19.98
N LEU A 210 -5.06 3.11 -18.90
CA LEU A 210 -5.66 3.19 -17.56
C LEU A 210 -6.96 4.00 -17.60
N LYS A 211 -6.93 5.17 -18.22
CA LYS A 211 -8.11 6.04 -18.38
C LYS A 211 -9.25 5.33 -19.12
N ASN A 212 -8.94 4.69 -20.22
CA ASN A 212 -9.94 4.09 -21.11
C ASN A 212 -10.55 2.81 -20.53
N ASN A 213 -9.77 2.03 -19.76
CA ASN A 213 -10.15 0.72 -19.27
C ASN A 213 -10.61 0.69 -17.82
N LEU A 214 -10.04 1.54 -16.94
CA LEU A 214 -10.39 1.59 -15.52
C LEU A 214 -10.97 2.94 -15.09
N GLY A 215 -11.11 3.91 -15.98
CA GLY A 215 -11.63 5.24 -15.67
C GLY A 215 -13.08 5.22 -15.18
N ALA A 216 -13.92 4.38 -15.77
CA ALA A 216 -15.30 4.20 -15.33
C ALA A 216 -15.36 3.56 -13.94
N TYR A 217 -14.53 2.54 -13.67
CA TYR A 217 -14.40 1.94 -12.34
C TYR A 217 -13.91 2.96 -11.31
N ALA A 218 -12.87 3.74 -11.62
CA ALA A 218 -12.36 4.78 -10.74
C ALA A 218 -13.46 5.78 -10.35
N THR A 219 -14.24 6.24 -11.32
CA THR A 219 -15.37 7.15 -11.09
C THR A 219 -16.42 6.50 -10.17
N TRP A 220 -16.79 5.24 -10.41
CA TRP A 220 -17.73 4.49 -9.59
C TRP A 220 -17.22 4.28 -8.18
N ALA A 221 -15.93 3.95 -8.00
CA ALA A 221 -15.30 3.71 -6.71
C ALA A 221 -15.35 4.92 -5.75
N LYS A 222 -15.49 6.15 -6.27
CA LYS A 222 -15.62 7.38 -5.45
C LYS A 222 -16.91 7.44 -4.64
N THR A 223 -17.90 6.62 -4.97
CA THR A 223 -19.23 6.64 -4.32
C THR A 223 -19.69 5.29 -3.82
N HIS A 224 -18.85 4.23 -3.94
CA HIS A 224 -19.25 2.84 -3.68
C HIS A 224 -18.24 2.07 -2.81
N LYS A 225 -17.74 2.66 -1.73
CA LYS A 225 -16.82 2.00 -0.78
C LYS A 225 -15.77 1.11 -1.46
N SER A 226 -15.23 1.56 -2.59
CA SER A 226 -14.30 0.81 -3.40
C SER A 226 -13.03 1.59 -3.63
N LEU A 227 -11.97 0.89 -4.00
CA LEU A 227 -10.62 1.42 -4.08
C LEU A 227 -9.95 0.99 -5.38
N LEU A 228 -9.36 1.95 -6.09
CA LEU A 228 -8.38 1.72 -7.13
C LEU A 228 -6.99 2.05 -6.57
N VAL A 229 -6.06 1.10 -6.68
CA VAL A 229 -4.64 1.30 -6.40
C VAL A 229 -3.89 1.23 -7.72
N VAL A 230 -3.11 2.27 -8.01
CA VAL A 230 -2.21 2.32 -9.16
C VAL A 230 -0.79 2.30 -8.61
N THR A 231 -0.02 1.27 -8.93
CA THR A 231 1.36 1.13 -8.48
C THR A 231 2.26 0.62 -9.61
N PHE A 232 3.55 0.61 -9.36
CA PHE A 232 4.58 0.13 -10.28
C PHE A 232 5.36 -1.00 -9.61
N ASP A 233 5.85 -1.93 -10.39
CA ASP A 233 6.64 -3.07 -9.92
C ASP A 233 8.03 -2.63 -9.45
N GLU A 234 8.72 -1.84 -10.26
CA GLU A 234 10.07 -1.31 -10.02
C GLU A 234 10.27 0.03 -10.75
N ASP A 235 11.40 0.71 -10.51
CA ASP A 235 11.79 1.88 -11.28
C ASP A 235 12.59 1.49 -12.55
N ASN A 236 13.07 2.51 -13.26
CA ASN A 236 13.92 2.35 -14.44
C ASN A 236 15.41 2.11 -14.12
N ARG A 237 15.77 1.63 -12.92
CA ARG A 237 17.13 1.41 -12.39
C ARG A 237 17.95 2.69 -12.15
N LEU A 238 17.34 3.88 -12.21
CA LEU A 238 18.05 5.16 -12.13
C LEU A 238 17.63 6.04 -10.95
N ALA A 239 16.61 5.64 -10.18
CA ALA A 239 16.03 6.46 -9.10
C ALA A 239 15.97 5.74 -7.74
N GLY A 240 16.83 4.74 -7.52
CA GLY A 240 16.92 4.02 -6.25
C GLY A 240 15.68 3.21 -5.93
N ASN A 241 15.02 2.72 -6.97
CA ASN A 241 13.80 1.91 -6.93
C ASN A 241 12.57 2.62 -6.34
N LYS A 242 12.54 3.95 -6.43
CA LYS A 242 11.42 4.78 -5.99
C LYS A 242 10.31 4.81 -7.04
N ILE A 243 9.15 4.28 -6.67
CA ILE A 243 8.00 4.05 -7.57
C ILE A 243 6.80 4.94 -7.23
N PRO A 244 5.92 5.24 -8.23
CA PRO A 244 4.62 5.82 -7.99
C PRO A 244 3.68 4.83 -7.30
N THR A 245 2.90 5.32 -6.31
CA THR A 245 1.79 4.56 -5.73
C THR A 245 0.67 5.54 -5.38
N VAL A 246 -0.48 5.36 -6.03
CA VAL A 246 -1.65 6.25 -5.93
C VAL A 246 -2.86 5.43 -5.49
N PHE A 247 -3.61 5.96 -4.52
CA PHE A 247 -4.87 5.41 -4.04
C PHE A 247 -6.03 6.33 -4.45
N TYR A 248 -7.11 5.74 -4.94
CA TYR A 248 -8.27 6.49 -5.39
C TYR A 248 -9.56 5.75 -5.09
N GLY A 249 -10.51 6.41 -4.43
CA GLY A 249 -11.78 5.80 -4.05
C GLY A 249 -12.51 6.63 -2.99
N GLN A 250 -13.69 6.15 -2.57
CA GLN A 250 -14.53 6.86 -1.60
C GLN A 250 -13.85 7.01 -0.24
N GLN A 251 -13.08 6.01 0.17
CA GLN A 251 -12.46 5.92 1.50
C GLN A 251 -11.05 6.54 1.53
N VAL A 252 -10.69 7.29 0.49
CA VAL A 252 -9.40 8.00 0.39
C VAL A 252 -9.64 9.49 0.51
N THR A 253 -8.84 10.16 1.35
CA THR A 253 -8.88 11.62 1.51
C THR A 253 -8.35 12.30 0.24
N PRO A 254 -9.18 13.05 -0.49
CA PRO A 254 -8.76 13.70 -1.74
C PRO A 254 -7.58 14.65 -1.54
N GLY A 255 -6.58 14.56 -2.41
CA GLY A 255 -5.38 15.40 -2.41
C GLY A 255 -4.42 15.12 -1.26
N SER A 256 -4.64 14.05 -0.48
CA SER A 256 -3.74 13.67 0.60
C SER A 256 -2.45 13.05 0.09
N SER A 257 -1.43 13.03 0.95
CA SER A 257 -0.17 12.35 0.67
C SER A 257 0.46 11.82 1.96
N SER A 258 1.19 10.72 1.85
CA SER A 258 2.05 10.24 2.93
C SER A 258 3.51 10.33 2.50
N SER A 259 4.36 10.82 3.41
CA SER A 259 5.82 10.85 3.27
C SER A 259 6.52 9.77 4.10
N THR A 260 5.76 8.88 4.70
CA THR A 260 6.29 7.67 5.33
C THR A 260 6.87 6.76 4.25
N THR A 261 8.00 6.14 4.55
CA THR A 261 8.61 5.17 3.63
C THR A 261 7.80 3.89 3.63
N TYR A 262 7.34 3.50 2.45
CA TYR A 262 6.60 2.27 2.19
C TYR A 262 7.24 1.48 1.06
N ASN A 263 6.86 0.20 0.97
CA ASN A 263 7.25 -0.70 -0.10
C ASN A 263 6.10 -1.66 -0.45
N HIS A 264 6.35 -2.66 -1.29
CA HIS A 264 5.32 -3.64 -1.69
C HIS A 264 4.77 -4.44 -0.51
N TYR A 265 5.58 -4.70 0.51
CA TYR A 265 5.13 -5.43 1.71
C TYR A 265 4.13 -4.61 2.53
N ASN A 266 4.27 -3.28 2.57
CA ASN A 266 3.30 -2.40 3.22
C ASN A 266 1.96 -2.36 2.46
N LEU A 267 2.01 -2.36 1.11
CA LEU A 267 0.80 -2.45 0.29
C LEU A 267 0.07 -3.77 0.52
N LEU A 268 0.80 -4.89 0.50
CA LEU A 268 0.25 -6.21 0.81
C LEU A 268 -0.38 -6.23 2.21
N ARG A 269 0.36 -5.80 3.25
CA ARG A 269 -0.13 -5.71 4.63
C ARG A 269 -1.42 -4.91 4.73
N THR A 270 -1.48 -3.76 4.09
CA THR A 270 -2.64 -2.88 4.10
C THR A 270 -3.88 -3.56 3.49
N ILE A 271 -3.71 -4.29 2.38
CA ILE A 271 -4.83 -5.03 1.75
C ILE A 271 -5.27 -6.20 2.63
N GLU A 272 -4.34 -6.91 3.25
CA GLU A 272 -4.62 -8.00 4.18
C GLU A 272 -5.43 -7.50 5.39
N ASP A 273 -5.04 -6.36 5.99
CA ASP A 273 -5.76 -5.76 7.11
C ASP A 273 -7.12 -5.17 6.71
N MET A 274 -7.30 -4.66 5.49
CA MET A 274 -8.61 -4.26 4.95
C MET A 274 -9.63 -5.39 5.03
N TYR A 275 -9.18 -6.63 4.90
CA TYR A 275 -10.06 -7.79 4.86
C TYR A 275 -9.91 -8.71 6.08
N GLY A 276 -9.07 -8.37 7.05
CA GLY A 276 -8.87 -9.12 8.28
C GLY A 276 -8.30 -10.52 8.01
N THR A 277 -7.40 -10.65 7.04
CA THR A 277 -6.72 -11.91 6.72
C THR A 277 -5.43 -12.06 7.51
N SER A 278 -4.81 -13.24 7.46
CA SER A 278 -3.43 -13.44 7.92
C SER A 278 -2.46 -12.64 7.05
N HIS A 279 -1.24 -12.47 7.52
CA HIS A 279 -0.21 -11.68 6.82
C HIS A 279 0.83 -12.61 6.20
N ALA A 280 0.97 -12.53 4.88
CA ALA A 280 1.92 -13.34 4.12
C ALA A 280 3.36 -12.76 4.20
N GLY A 281 4.33 -13.61 4.45
CA GLY A 281 5.75 -13.28 4.40
C GLY A 281 6.13 -12.02 5.18
N GLN A 282 6.83 -11.08 4.55
CA GLN A 282 7.26 -9.83 5.18
C GLN A 282 6.13 -8.83 5.45
N ALA A 283 4.92 -9.05 4.92
CA ALA A 283 3.76 -8.25 5.31
C ALA A 283 3.50 -8.34 6.83
N ALA A 284 3.78 -9.50 7.45
CA ALA A 284 3.67 -9.70 8.89
C ALA A 284 4.58 -8.75 9.72
N ASN A 285 5.68 -8.29 9.14
CA ASN A 285 6.66 -7.40 9.77
C ASN A 285 6.52 -5.93 9.29
N SER A 286 5.59 -5.68 8.39
CA SER A 286 5.37 -4.36 7.80
C SER A 286 4.22 -3.62 8.49
N SER A 287 4.22 -2.31 8.41
CA SER A 287 3.12 -1.46 8.89
C SER A 287 2.10 -1.20 7.78
N ASP A 288 0.89 -0.88 8.18
CA ASP A 288 -0.12 -0.35 7.27
C ASP A 288 0.28 0.99 6.67
N ILE A 289 -0.23 1.25 5.48
CA ILE A 289 -0.25 2.58 4.89
C ILE A 289 -1.29 3.41 5.63
N THR A 290 -0.87 4.55 6.18
CA THR A 290 -1.71 5.43 6.99
C THR A 290 -1.64 6.89 6.53
N GLY A 291 -2.52 7.74 7.07
CA GLY A 291 -2.53 9.19 6.80
C GLY A 291 -3.16 9.58 5.46
N ILE A 292 -3.77 8.62 4.76
CA ILE A 292 -4.43 8.85 3.47
C ILE A 292 -5.92 8.48 3.47
N TRP A 293 -6.40 7.86 4.53
CA TRP A 293 -7.77 7.36 4.61
C TRP A 293 -8.73 8.45 5.08
N ALA A 294 -9.92 8.48 4.46
CA ALA A 294 -11.03 9.29 4.93
C ALA A 294 -11.56 8.69 6.23
N GLY A 295 -11.79 9.52 7.23
CA GLY A 295 -12.37 9.15 8.52
C GLY A 295 -13.87 8.87 8.44
#